data_278914d4089539b26c5a58626911987d
#
_entry.id   278914d4089539b26c5a58626911987d
#
_cell.length_a   1.000
_cell.length_b   1.000
_cell.length_c   1.000
_cell.angle_alpha   90.00
_cell.angle_beta   90.00
_cell.angle_gamma   90.00
#
_symmetry.space_group_name_H-M   'P 1'
#
loop_
_entity.id
_entity.type
_entity.pdbx_description
1 polymer ?
#
loop_
_entity_poly.entity_id
_entity_poly.type
_entity_poly.pdbx_seq_one_letter_code
_entity_poly.pdbx_strand_id
1 'polypeptide(L)'
;MAWLLKRAVQNLEETDKRLEGKVDNIESFTKVASNSIVEIQTILGGRGFTINQKLAYTSGSPLKLTDYGETLMKESGFYDILENNSASLVDLVKSKNPQTNYDIQEYSMTVLKELANSNNPLVVPLKNHAFNKGLPLEMILNSAGLVLRDEVMKNLKFGDDTLENKDKS
;
A
#
# COMPACT_ATOMS: atom_id res chain seq x y z
N MET A 1 34.11 -1.67 -47.64
CA MET A 1 33.07 -0.84 -47.00
C MET A 1 31.66 -1.37 -47.22
N ALA A 2 31.25 -1.70 -48.46
CA ALA A 2 29.87 -2.17 -48.78
C ALA A 2 29.44 -3.44 -48.01
N TRP A 3 30.38 -4.38 -47.78
CA TRP A 3 30.06 -5.64 -47.02
C TRP A 3 29.71 -5.41 -45.54
N LEU A 4 30.39 -4.49 -44.88
CA LEU A 4 30.12 -4.17 -43.48
C LEU A 4 28.72 -3.50 -43.32
N LEU A 5 28.34 -2.63 -44.23
CA LEU A 5 27.02 -2.01 -44.29
C LEU A 5 25.94 -3.05 -44.51
N LYS A 6 26.10 -3.98 -45.43
CA LYS A 6 25.14 -5.06 -45.69
C LYS A 6 24.92 -5.93 -44.46
N ARG A 7 25.99 -6.27 -43.72
CA ARG A 7 25.92 -7.08 -42.50
C ARG A 7 25.23 -6.31 -41.37
N ALA A 8 25.47 -4.99 -41.25
CA ALA A 8 24.79 -4.16 -40.26
C ALA A 8 23.29 -4.07 -40.54
N VAL A 9 22.88 -3.93 -41.79
CA VAL A 9 21.46 -3.91 -42.19
C VAL A 9 20.81 -5.25 -41.87
N GLN A 10 21.42 -6.37 -42.19
CA GLN A 10 20.88 -7.70 -41.87
C GLN A 10 20.70 -7.89 -40.36
N ASN A 11 21.67 -7.48 -39.54
CA ASN A 11 21.55 -7.56 -38.07
C ASN A 11 20.43 -6.69 -37.53
N LEU A 12 20.17 -5.52 -38.14
CA LEU A 12 19.05 -4.64 -37.78
C LEU A 12 17.72 -5.29 -38.13
N GLU A 13 17.58 -5.84 -39.33
CA GLU A 13 16.38 -6.56 -39.77
C GLU A 13 16.05 -7.77 -38.88
N GLU A 14 17.08 -8.54 -38.49
CA GLU A 14 16.88 -9.67 -37.55
C GLU A 14 16.47 -9.19 -36.15
N THR A 15 17.04 -8.08 -35.71
CA THR A 15 16.69 -7.49 -34.40
C THR A 15 15.27 -6.95 -34.40
N ASP A 16 14.85 -6.32 -35.50
CA ASP A 16 13.51 -5.75 -35.69
C ASP A 16 12.45 -6.86 -35.65
N LYS A 17 12.66 -7.95 -36.43
CA LYS A 17 11.78 -9.13 -36.39
C LYS A 17 11.68 -9.77 -35.00
N ARG A 18 12.79 -9.79 -34.25
CA ARG A 18 12.79 -10.32 -32.89
C ARG A 18 12.05 -9.41 -31.92
N LEU A 19 12.10 -8.09 -32.13
CA LEU A 19 11.34 -7.12 -31.34
C LEU A 19 9.85 -7.19 -31.66
N GLU A 20 9.46 -7.28 -32.93
CA GLU A 20 8.08 -7.49 -33.34
C GLU A 20 7.48 -8.73 -32.67
N GLY A 21 8.17 -9.87 -32.73
CA GLY A 21 7.70 -11.11 -32.07
C GLY A 21 7.60 -11.00 -30.55
N LYS A 22 8.40 -10.13 -29.89
CA LYS A 22 8.25 -9.86 -28.46
C LYS A 22 7.05 -8.95 -28.17
N VAL A 23 6.79 -7.97 -29.02
CA VAL A 23 5.62 -7.09 -28.90
C VAL A 23 4.34 -7.92 -29.04
N ASP A 24 4.24 -8.79 -30.04
CA ASP A 24 3.10 -9.67 -30.25
C ASP A 24 2.84 -10.58 -29.03
N ASN A 25 3.92 -11.12 -28.45
CA ASN A 25 3.82 -11.92 -27.23
C ASN A 25 3.33 -11.12 -26.02
N ILE A 26 3.79 -9.88 -25.86
CA ILE A 26 3.33 -8.98 -24.79
C ILE A 26 1.86 -8.62 -24.99
N GLU A 27 1.44 -8.31 -26.20
CA GLU A 27 0.04 -8.02 -26.51
C GLU A 27 -0.86 -9.23 -26.23
N SER A 28 -0.46 -10.42 -26.66
CA SER A 28 -1.21 -11.64 -26.39
C SER A 28 -1.31 -11.94 -24.89
N PHE A 29 -0.20 -11.80 -24.16
CA PHE A 29 -0.18 -11.98 -22.70
C PHE A 29 -1.08 -10.94 -22.00
N THR A 30 -1.01 -9.67 -22.42
CA THR A 30 -1.84 -8.60 -21.86
C THR A 30 -3.33 -8.87 -22.07
N LYS A 31 -3.69 -9.37 -23.27
CA LYS A 31 -5.07 -9.76 -23.58
C LYS A 31 -5.56 -10.92 -22.72
N VAL A 32 -4.74 -11.96 -22.56
CA VAL A 32 -5.08 -13.11 -21.70
C VAL A 32 -5.19 -12.67 -20.23
N ALA A 33 -4.26 -11.87 -19.73
CA ALA A 33 -4.31 -11.36 -18.37
C ALA A 33 -5.56 -10.50 -18.12
N SER A 34 -5.91 -9.62 -19.07
CA SER A 34 -7.12 -8.80 -19.00
C SER A 34 -8.39 -9.64 -18.94
N ASN A 35 -8.48 -10.67 -19.79
CA ASN A 35 -9.64 -11.59 -19.80
C ASN A 35 -9.74 -12.37 -18.49
N SER A 36 -8.62 -12.85 -17.96
CA SER A 36 -8.58 -13.56 -16.67
C SER A 36 -9.02 -12.66 -15.51
N ILE A 37 -8.63 -11.38 -15.53
CA ILE A 37 -9.09 -10.40 -14.53
C ILE A 37 -10.61 -10.22 -14.62
N VAL A 38 -11.17 -10.06 -15.82
CA VAL A 38 -12.61 -9.94 -16.02
C VAL A 38 -13.36 -11.21 -15.56
N GLU A 39 -12.81 -12.39 -15.84
CA GLU A 39 -13.38 -13.66 -15.40
C GLU A 39 -13.37 -13.79 -13.87
N ILE A 40 -12.26 -13.46 -13.22
CA ILE A 40 -12.16 -13.41 -11.76
C ILE A 40 -13.16 -12.41 -11.19
N GLN A 41 -13.28 -11.22 -11.80
CA GLN A 41 -14.24 -10.20 -11.40
C GLN A 41 -15.69 -10.73 -11.50
N THR A 42 -16.01 -11.46 -12.56
CA THR A 42 -17.34 -12.03 -12.77
C THR A 42 -17.64 -13.12 -11.75
N ILE A 43 -16.69 -14.01 -11.48
CA ILE A 43 -16.84 -15.10 -10.49
C ILE A 43 -17.00 -14.52 -9.09
N LEU A 44 -16.21 -13.53 -8.72
CA LEU A 44 -16.28 -12.90 -7.41
C LEU A 44 -17.54 -12.03 -7.26
N GLY A 45 -17.94 -11.33 -8.32
CA GLY A 45 -19.19 -10.56 -8.36
C GLY A 45 -20.42 -11.46 -8.19
N GLY A 46 -20.45 -12.63 -8.84
CA GLY A 46 -21.50 -13.64 -8.69
C GLY A 46 -21.59 -14.25 -7.29
N ARG A 47 -20.54 -14.14 -6.47
CA ARG A 47 -20.50 -14.55 -5.07
C ARG A 47 -20.72 -13.41 -4.08
N GLY A 48 -21.16 -12.23 -4.55
CA GLY A 48 -21.35 -11.05 -3.71
C GLY A 48 -20.07 -10.30 -3.37
N PHE A 49 -18.93 -10.71 -3.95
CA PHE A 49 -17.70 -9.95 -3.86
C PHE A 49 -17.67 -8.88 -4.95
N THR A 50 -17.98 -7.66 -4.61
CA THR A 50 -17.74 -6.52 -5.50
C THR A 50 -16.25 -6.16 -5.47
N ILE A 51 -15.54 -6.40 -6.58
CA ILE A 51 -14.11 -6.01 -6.75
C ILE A 51 -13.95 -4.47 -6.89
N ASN A 52 -15.01 -3.73 -6.77
CA ASN A 52 -14.95 -2.31 -6.43
C ASN A 52 -14.69 -2.09 -4.93
N GLN A 53 -13.79 -2.89 -4.32
CA GLN A 53 -13.27 -2.49 -3.02
C GLN A 53 -12.48 -1.21 -3.24
N LYS A 54 -13.09 -0.10 -2.86
CA LYS A 54 -12.37 1.16 -2.72
C LYS A 54 -11.17 0.85 -1.83
N LEU A 55 -9.97 1.02 -2.38
CA LEU A 55 -8.77 0.81 -1.58
C LEU A 55 -8.81 1.80 -0.42
N ALA A 56 -8.62 1.31 0.79
CA ALA A 56 -8.59 2.14 1.98
C ALA A 56 -7.32 3.03 2.04
N TYR A 57 -6.28 2.62 1.32
CA TYR A 57 -5.00 3.35 1.21
C TYR A 57 -4.39 3.18 -0.17
N THR A 58 -3.45 4.08 -0.53
CA THR A 58 -2.73 4.05 -1.81
C THR A 58 -1.75 2.89 -1.87
N SER A 59 -1.39 2.44 -3.08
CA SER A 59 -0.36 1.40 -3.28
C SER A 59 1.06 1.96 -3.42
N GLY A 60 1.22 3.29 -3.48
CA GLY A 60 2.52 3.95 -3.59
C GLY A 60 3.16 4.25 -2.23
N SER A 61 4.48 4.47 -2.21
CA SER A 61 5.20 4.92 -1.00
C SER A 61 5.41 6.43 -1.03
N PRO A 62 5.17 7.15 0.09
CA PRO A 62 4.54 6.67 1.32
C PRO A 62 3.05 6.33 1.12
N LEU A 63 2.60 5.29 1.83
CA LEU A 63 1.18 4.94 1.83
C LEU A 63 0.35 6.10 2.41
N LYS A 64 -0.83 6.34 1.84
CA LYS A 64 -1.76 7.38 2.30
C LYS A 64 -3.17 6.81 2.36
N LEU A 65 -3.96 7.25 3.33
CA LEU A 65 -5.37 6.94 3.32
C LEU A 65 -6.05 7.59 2.11
N THR A 66 -7.02 6.88 1.57
CA THR A 66 -8.00 7.44 0.62
C THR A 66 -9.18 8.01 1.39
N ASP A 67 -10.09 8.75 0.72
CA ASP A 67 -11.33 9.23 1.34
C ASP A 67 -12.16 8.09 1.93
N TYR A 68 -12.09 6.92 1.31
CA TYR A 68 -12.73 5.71 1.83
C TYR A 68 -12.04 5.21 3.09
N GLY A 69 -10.71 5.19 3.12
CA GLY A 69 -9.93 4.84 4.32
C GLY A 69 -10.21 5.77 5.48
N GLU A 70 -10.29 7.08 5.22
CA GLU A 70 -10.67 8.08 6.22
C GLU A 70 -12.08 7.81 6.79
N THR A 71 -13.03 7.48 5.92
CA THR A 71 -14.40 7.13 6.35
C THR A 71 -14.39 5.90 7.23
N LEU A 72 -13.66 4.84 6.84
CA LEU A 72 -13.53 3.63 7.66
C LEU A 72 -12.93 3.91 9.04
N MET A 73 -11.93 4.77 9.12
CA MET A 73 -11.30 5.11 10.42
C MET A 73 -12.25 5.89 11.32
N LYS A 74 -13.06 6.79 10.76
CA LYS A 74 -14.12 7.50 11.51
C LYS A 74 -15.20 6.53 11.99
N GLU A 75 -15.74 5.70 11.11
CA GLU A 75 -16.81 4.75 11.44
C GLU A 75 -16.36 3.66 12.43
N SER A 76 -15.09 3.27 12.40
CA SER A 76 -14.53 2.31 13.36
C SER A 76 -14.28 2.89 14.76
N GLY A 77 -14.36 4.21 14.92
CA GLY A 77 -14.04 4.91 16.17
C GLY A 77 -12.54 4.98 16.46
N PHE A 78 -11.67 4.72 15.46
CA PHE A 78 -10.23 4.68 15.72
C PHE A 78 -9.64 6.03 16.11
N TYR A 79 -10.18 7.13 15.61
CA TYR A 79 -9.72 8.46 16.01
C TYR A 79 -9.93 8.72 17.50
N ASP A 80 -11.07 8.31 18.07
CA ASP A 80 -11.34 8.45 19.51
C ASP A 80 -10.42 7.54 20.33
N ILE A 81 -10.15 6.33 19.84
CA ILE A 81 -9.19 5.40 20.45
C ILE A 81 -7.80 6.03 20.47
N LEU A 82 -7.37 6.59 19.36
CA LEU A 82 -6.06 7.23 19.25
C LEU A 82 -5.94 8.45 20.14
N GLU A 83 -6.95 9.33 20.16
CA GLU A 83 -6.96 10.51 21.01
C GLU A 83 -6.81 10.15 22.50
N ASN A 84 -7.54 9.15 22.95
CA ASN A 84 -7.52 8.72 24.36
C ASN A 84 -6.27 7.90 24.74
N ASN A 85 -5.53 7.34 23.78
CA ASN A 85 -4.41 6.42 24.01
C ASN A 85 -3.13 6.81 23.25
N SER A 86 -3.06 8.04 22.73
CA SER A 86 -1.97 8.49 21.86
C SER A 86 -0.61 8.23 22.46
N ALA A 87 -0.36 8.65 23.70
CA ALA A 87 0.92 8.48 24.38
C ALA A 87 1.35 7.00 24.43
N SER A 88 0.46 6.11 24.83
CA SER A 88 0.75 4.67 24.94
C SER A 88 1.03 4.03 23.58
N LEU A 89 0.23 4.35 22.55
CA LEU A 89 0.41 3.81 21.20
C LEU A 89 1.69 4.34 20.55
N VAL A 90 1.98 5.63 20.72
CA VAL A 90 3.23 6.24 20.25
C VAL A 90 4.45 5.60 20.93
N ASP A 91 4.41 5.36 22.24
CA ASP A 91 5.50 4.72 22.98
C ASP A 91 5.72 3.26 22.54
N LEU A 92 4.68 2.52 22.20
CA LEU A 92 4.81 1.19 21.61
C LEU A 92 5.57 1.22 20.27
N VAL A 93 5.30 2.19 19.42
CA VAL A 93 6.05 2.34 18.16
C VAL A 93 7.50 2.78 18.43
N LYS A 94 7.70 3.74 19.33
CA LYS A 94 9.04 4.19 19.73
C LYS A 94 9.89 3.07 20.33
N SER A 95 9.29 2.16 21.09
CA SER A 95 10.00 1.02 21.69
C SER A 95 10.63 0.08 20.67
N LYS A 96 10.13 0.10 19.40
CA LYS A 96 10.72 -0.64 18.28
C LYS A 96 11.92 0.06 17.64
N ASN A 97 12.32 1.24 18.16
CA ASN A 97 13.50 2.00 17.76
C ASN A 97 13.52 2.33 16.24
N PRO A 98 12.50 3.02 15.69
CA PRO A 98 12.47 3.40 14.28
C PRO A 98 13.64 4.35 13.95
N GLN A 99 14.32 4.11 12.84
CA GLN A 99 15.43 4.92 12.34
C GLN A 99 15.04 5.81 11.16
N THR A 100 13.96 5.46 10.49
CA THR A 100 13.47 6.15 9.28
C THR A 100 11.96 6.36 9.33
N ASN A 101 11.45 7.26 8.49
CA ASN A 101 9.99 7.43 8.31
C ASN A 101 9.33 6.15 7.79
N TYR A 102 10.06 5.32 7.05
CA TYR A 102 9.58 4.03 6.60
C TYR A 102 9.39 3.06 7.79
N ASP A 103 10.36 3.02 8.71
CA ASP A 103 10.26 2.19 9.92
C ASP A 103 9.06 2.62 10.78
N ILE A 104 8.80 3.92 10.90
CA ILE A 104 7.64 4.43 11.62
C ILE A 104 6.34 3.90 11.00
N GLN A 105 6.24 3.91 9.66
CA GLN A 105 5.08 3.37 8.96
C GLN A 105 4.89 1.88 9.24
N GLU A 106 5.94 1.08 9.04
CA GLU A 106 5.90 -0.37 9.23
C GLU A 106 5.64 -0.76 10.69
N TYR A 107 6.28 -0.08 11.65
CA TYR A 107 6.08 -0.37 13.06
C TYR A 107 4.71 0.07 13.57
N SER A 108 4.14 1.14 13.03
CA SER A 108 2.77 1.54 13.36
C SER A 108 1.74 0.49 12.95
N MET A 109 1.88 -0.09 11.75
CA MET A 109 1.03 -1.20 11.31
C MET A 109 1.27 -2.47 12.12
N THR A 110 2.53 -2.77 12.43
CA THR A 110 2.94 -3.94 13.20
C THR A 110 2.39 -3.90 14.61
N VAL A 111 2.48 -2.76 15.30
CA VAL A 111 1.94 -2.58 16.66
C VAL A 111 0.44 -2.90 16.71
N LEU A 112 -0.34 -2.41 15.75
CA LEU A 112 -1.78 -2.70 15.72
C LEU A 112 -2.08 -4.17 15.43
N LYS A 113 -1.29 -4.84 14.59
CA LYS A 113 -1.40 -6.28 14.36
C LYS A 113 -1.06 -7.08 15.61
N GLU A 114 -0.01 -6.70 16.34
CA GLU A 114 0.38 -7.33 17.61
C GLU A 114 -0.70 -7.16 18.69
N LEU A 115 -1.27 -5.94 18.81
CA LEU A 115 -2.40 -5.69 19.71
C LEU A 115 -3.63 -6.52 19.32
N ALA A 116 -3.89 -6.69 18.03
CA ALA A 116 -4.99 -7.55 17.57
C ALA A 116 -4.77 -9.02 17.87
N ASN A 117 -3.54 -9.51 17.75
CA ASN A 117 -3.18 -10.90 18.06
C ASN A 117 -3.20 -11.19 19.56
N SER A 118 -2.88 -10.22 20.40
CA SER A 118 -2.95 -10.33 21.86
C SER A 118 -4.35 -10.07 22.44
N ASN A 119 -5.35 -9.90 21.58
CA ASN A 119 -6.73 -9.55 21.97
C ASN A 119 -6.83 -8.30 22.86
N ASN A 120 -5.97 -7.31 22.61
CA ASN A 120 -6.00 -6.06 23.36
C ASN A 120 -7.36 -5.34 23.17
N PRO A 121 -7.98 -4.84 24.25
CA PRO A 121 -9.29 -4.15 24.18
C PRO A 121 -9.32 -2.96 23.19
N LEU A 122 -8.20 -2.27 22.98
CA LEU A 122 -8.12 -1.11 22.06
C LEU A 122 -8.45 -1.47 20.61
N VAL A 123 -8.26 -2.71 20.18
CA VAL A 123 -8.51 -3.13 18.79
C VAL A 123 -9.83 -3.87 18.61
N VAL A 124 -10.59 -4.10 19.68
CA VAL A 124 -11.91 -4.75 19.61
C VAL A 124 -12.88 -3.98 18.71
N PRO A 125 -13.00 -2.64 18.77
CA PRO A 125 -13.85 -1.87 17.87
C PRO A 125 -13.46 -2.06 16.40
N LEU A 126 -12.16 -2.13 16.08
CA LEU A 126 -11.66 -2.37 14.73
C LEU A 126 -12.04 -3.76 14.20
N LYS A 127 -11.93 -4.79 15.05
CA LYS A 127 -12.34 -6.17 14.72
C LYS A 127 -13.83 -6.24 14.43
N ASN A 128 -14.65 -5.63 15.29
CA ASN A 128 -16.10 -5.58 15.12
C ASN A 128 -16.49 -4.81 13.85
N HIS A 129 -15.83 -3.70 13.58
CA HIS A 129 -16.08 -2.91 12.38
C HIS A 129 -15.76 -3.72 11.11
N ALA A 130 -14.58 -4.36 11.07
CA ALA A 130 -14.19 -5.22 9.97
C ALA A 130 -15.23 -6.35 9.71
N PHE A 131 -15.66 -7.03 10.78
CA PHE A 131 -16.65 -8.10 10.71
C PHE A 131 -18.00 -7.60 10.20
N ASN A 132 -18.51 -6.53 10.77
CA ASN A 132 -19.83 -5.95 10.42
C ASN A 132 -19.89 -5.42 8.98
N LYS A 133 -18.76 -4.93 8.46
CA LYS A 133 -18.65 -4.43 7.09
C LYS A 133 -18.25 -5.51 6.08
N GLY A 134 -17.96 -6.73 6.52
CA GLY A 134 -17.45 -7.81 5.65
C GLY A 134 -16.08 -7.49 5.04
N LEU A 135 -15.23 -6.73 5.75
CA LEU A 135 -13.94 -6.29 5.28
C LEU A 135 -12.80 -7.14 5.89
N PRO A 136 -11.68 -7.32 5.16
CA PRO A 136 -10.49 -7.94 5.74
C PRO A 136 -9.99 -7.13 6.95
N LEU A 137 -9.79 -7.80 8.09
CA LEU A 137 -9.26 -7.15 9.30
C LEU A 137 -7.92 -6.46 9.02
N GLU A 138 -7.07 -7.09 8.22
CA GLU A 138 -5.76 -6.52 7.86
C GLU A 138 -5.88 -5.16 7.17
N MET A 139 -6.87 -4.96 6.32
CA MET A 139 -7.11 -3.66 5.67
C MET A 139 -7.44 -2.59 6.70
N ILE A 140 -8.27 -2.90 7.69
CA ILE A 140 -8.64 -1.97 8.77
C ILE A 140 -7.42 -1.67 9.65
N LEU A 141 -6.64 -2.69 10.04
CA LEU A 141 -5.45 -2.51 10.87
C LEU A 141 -4.34 -1.72 10.15
N ASN A 142 -4.14 -1.96 8.85
CA ASN A 142 -3.17 -1.20 8.07
C ASN A 142 -3.62 0.27 7.94
N SER A 143 -4.90 0.53 7.70
CA SER A 143 -5.44 1.91 7.65
C SER A 143 -5.28 2.62 9.00
N ALA A 144 -5.58 1.96 10.10
CA ALA A 144 -5.37 2.48 11.45
C ALA A 144 -3.87 2.70 11.73
N GLY A 145 -2.99 1.84 11.22
CA GLY A 145 -1.54 2.00 11.30
C GLY A 145 -1.04 3.26 10.60
N LEU A 146 -1.66 3.66 9.48
CA LEU A 146 -1.31 4.92 8.80
C LEU A 146 -1.72 6.14 9.62
N VAL A 147 -2.87 6.12 10.28
CA VAL A 147 -3.28 7.19 11.19
C VAL A 147 -2.32 7.27 12.39
N LEU A 148 -1.97 6.12 12.98
CA LEU A 148 -0.99 6.05 14.07
C LEU A 148 0.39 6.58 13.64
N ARG A 149 0.86 6.21 12.43
CA ARG A 149 2.11 6.73 11.86
C ARG A 149 2.13 8.25 11.87
N ASP A 150 1.07 8.87 11.38
CA ASP A 150 1.00 10.33 11.28
C ASP A 150 1.05 10.99 12.67
N GLU A 151 0.43 10.35 13.66
CA GLU A 151 0.52 10.79 15.06
C GLU A 151 1.92 10.61 15.63
N VAL A 152 2.60 9.48 15.36
CA VAL A 152 3.99 9.24 15.78
C VAL A 152 4.93 10.25 15.15
N MET A 153 4.77 10.55 13.85
CA MET A 153 5.60 11.55 13.16
C MET A 153 5.45 12.95 13.77
N LYS A 154 4.24 13.36 14.12
CA LYS A 154 4.00 14.63 14.85
C LYS A 154 4.75 14.66 16.19
N ASN A 155 4.75 13.55 16.93
CA ASN A 155 5.38 13.46 18.25
C ASN A 155 6.91 13.34 18.18
N LEU A 156 7.47 12.76 17.12
CA LEU A 156 8.91 12.58 16.96
C LEU A 156 9.60 13.77 16.27
N LYS A 157 8.84 14.70 15.68
CA LYS A 157 9.39 15.77 14.81
C LYS A 157 10.34 15.25 13.73
N PHE A 158 10.10 14.01 13.27
CA PHE A 158 10.81 13.44 12.14
C PHE A 158 10.27 14.11 10.86
N GLY A 159 11.00 15.03 10.27
CA GLY A 159 10.66 15.45 8.93
C GLY A 159 10.92 16.90 8.52
N ASP A 160 11.36 17.80 9.39
CA ASP A 160 11.57 19.21 8.98
C ASP A 160 13.04 19.62 8.70
N ASP A 161 14.03 18.78 9.03
CA ASP A 161 15.44 19.22 9.01
C ASP A 161 16.33 18.61 7.92
N THR A 162 15.86 17.82 6.97
CA THR A 162 16.77 17.11 6.03
C THR A 162 16.67 17.44 4.55
N LEU A 163 15.78 18.32 4.10
CA LEU A 163 15.66 18.63 2.66
C LEU A 163 16.00 20.08 2.24
N GLU A 164 16.29 21.00 3.16
CA GLU A 164 16.57 22.40 2.78
C GLU A 164 18.04 22.82 2.74
N ASN A 165 19.02 21.93 3.00
CA ASN A 165 20.44 22.34 3.08
C ASN A 165 21.39 21.65 2.09
N LYS A 166 20.95 21.24 0.90
CA LYS A 166 21.88 20.72 -0.13
C LYS A 166 22.01 21.56 -1.41
N ASP A 167 21.35 22.70 -1.53
CA ASP A 167 21.46 23.55 -2.71
C ASP A 167 22.04 24.96 -2.44
N LYS A 168 22.88 25.11 -1.42
CA LYS A 168 23.69 26.33 -1.23
C LYS A 168 25.13 25.97 -0.84
N SER A 169 25.92 25.50 -1.81
CA SER A 169 27.40 25.62 -1.82
C SER A 169 27.90 25.41 -3.22
#